data_a562f7d838f3442a8ca06cf8db1d4120
#
_entry.id   a562f7d838f3442a8ca06cf8db1d4120
#
_cell.length_a   1.000
_cell.length_b   1.000
_cell.length_c   1.000
_cell.angle_alpha   90.00
_cell.angle_beta   90.00
_cell.angle_gamma   90.00
#
_symmetry.space_group_name_H-M   'P 1'
#
loop_
_entity.id
_entity.type
_entity.pdbx_description
1 polymer ?
#
loop_
_entity_poly.entity_id
_entity_poly.type
_entity_poly.pdbx_seq_one_letter_code
_entity_poly.pdbx_strand_id
1 'polypeptide(L)'
;VAKKLPVMVLRFLLNLYSEQLMFVQRDCTKSSRFQVCNGVKQGAIISPVLFCIYVDDLLHRLRAANVGCFIGNIYAGCMAYAEDLTLLAPSAHAMRIMLQICSDYAKEYSVSFNAKKSKCMLFTPGRASSYPLRPLFYIDDNVIEYVESWPHLGNILNVNQSDAACILNRRNIMVGQINDVICYFGKLDPIVKN
;
A
#
# COMPACT_ATOMS: atom_id res chain seq x y z
N VAL A 1 12.16 -5.09 17.56
CA VAL A 1 12.17 -4.19 18.76
C VAL A 1 10.93 -4.50 19.59
N ALA A 2 11.09 -5.07 20.80
CA ALA A 2 9.97 -5.33 21.71
C ALA A 2 9.31 -3.99 22.07
N LYS A 3 8.10 -3.77 21.55
CA LYS A 3 7.32 -2.57 21.87
C LYS A 3 6.80 -2.71 23.30
N LYS A 4 7.37 -1.94 24.23
CA LYS A 4 6.97 -1.93 25.64
C LYS A 4 5.60 -1.23 25.78
N LEU A 5 4.52 -1.96 25.55
CA LEU A 5 3.17 -1.45 25.83
C LEU A 5 2.85 -1.67 27.31
N PRO A 6 2.16 -0.71 27.96
CA PRO A 6 1.65 -0.91 29.32
C PRO A 6 0.72 -2.13 29.37
N VAL A 7 0.81 -2.89 30.48
CA VAL A 7 0.02 -4.14 30.64
C VAL A 7 -1.48 -3.90 30.52
N MET A 8 -1.99 -2.75 30.96
CA MET A 8 -3.39 -2.36 30.84
C MET A 8 -3.80 -2.24 29.37
N VAL A 9 -2.95 -1.65 28.51
CA VAL A 9 -3.20 -1.51 27.07
C VAL A 9 -3.20 -2.88 26.39
N LEU A 10 -2.25 -3.76 26.76
CA LEU A 10 -2.22 -5.14 26.24
C LEU A 10 -3.48 -5.92 26.60
N ARG A 11 -3.93 -5.85 27.86
CA ARG A 11 -5.17 -6.51 28.28
C ARG A 11 -6.39 -5.96 27.53
N PHE A 12 -6.46 -4.65 27.36
CA PHE A 12 -7.54 -4.02 26.59
C PHE A 12 -7.53 -4.50 25.13
N LEU A 13 -6.37 -4.53 24.47
CA LEU A 13 -6.25 -5.00 23.08
C LEU A 13 -6.60 -6.49 22.96
N LEU A 14 -6.13 -7.32 23.89
CA LEU A 14 -6.50 -8.74 23.90
C LEU A 14 -8.01 -8.92 24.02
N ASN A 15 -8.67 -8.23 24.93
CA ASN A 15 -10.14 -8.29 25.06
C ASN A 15 -10.85 -7.73 23.82
N LEU A 16 -10.31 -6.68 23.19
CA LEU A 16 -10.92 -6.04 22.02
C LEU A 16 -10.85 -6.95 20.78
N TYR A 17 -9.77 -7.74 20.64
CA TYR A 17 -9.48 -8.57 19.47
C TYR A 17 -9.69 -10.08 19.68
N SER A 18 -9.90 -10.53 20.93
CA SER A 18 -10.37 -11.89 21.21
C SER A 18 -11.88 -11.99 20.98
N GLU A 19 -12.32 -13.12 20.44
CA GLU A 19 -13.74 -13.46 20.26
C GLU A 19 -14.59 -12.45 19.45
N GLN A 20 -13.99 -11.84 18.43
CA GLN A 20 -14.71 -10.93 17.56
C GLN A 20 -15.74 -11.67 16.72
N LEU A 21 -17.00 -11.38 16.95
CA LEU A 21 -18.12 -11.88 16.14
C LEU A 21 -18.62 -10.79 15.20
N MET A 22 -18.73 -11.11 13.92
CA MET A 22 -19.29 -10.23 12.91
C MET A 22 -20.47 -10.91 12.20
N PHE A 23 -21.29 -10.12 11.54
CA PHE A 23 -22.31 -10.58 10.61
C PHE A 23 -22.38 -9.62 9.43
N VAL A 24 -22.83 -10.11 8.28
CA VAL A 24 -23.10 -9.28 7.11
C VAL A 24 -24.57 -8.91 7.09
N GLN A 25 -24.85 -7.63 6.88
CA GLN A 25 -26.23 -7.14 6.71
C GLN A 25 -26.39 -6.57 5.30
N ARG A 26 -27.40 -7.04 4.60
CA ARG A 26 -27.84 -6.50 3.32
C ARG A 26 -29.33 -6.24 3.41
N ASP A 27 -29.73 -5.00 3.28
CA ASP A 27 -31.09 -4.53 3.47
C ASP A 27 -31.63 -4.97 4.85
N CYS A 28 -32.73 -5.71 4.90
CA CYS A 28 -33.35 -6.24 6.13
C CYS A 28 -32.84 -7.62 6.53
N THR A 29 -31.94 -8.23 5.75
CA THR A 29 -31.46 -9.60 5.98
C THR A 29 -30.07 -9.58 6.64
N LYS A 30 -29.91 -10.40 7.70
CA LYS A 30 -28.62 -10.59 8.40
C LYS A 30 -28.15 -12.02 8.23
N SER A 31 -26.84 -12.20 8.00
CA SER A 31 -26.21 -13.52 8.03
C SER A 31 -26.15 -14.08 9.46
N SER A 32 -25.82 -15.36 9.57
CA SER A 32 -25.30 -15.92 10.84
C SER A 32 -24.04 -15.18 11.27
N ARG A 33 -23.78 -15.17 12.59
CA ARG A 33 -22.54 -14.61 13.13
C ARG A 33 -21.37 -15.53 12.81
N PHE A 34 -20.22 -14.93 12.47
CA PHE A 34 -18.96 -15.65 12.24
C PHE A 34 -17.84 -14.98 13.02
N GLN A 35 -16.86 -15.76 13.42
CA GLN A 35 -15.69 -15.26 14.17
C GLN A 35 -14.66 -14.67 13.21
N VAL A 36 -14.10 -13.53 13.58
CA VAL A 36 -12.98 -12.90 12.86
C VAL A 36 -11.69 -13.30 13.57
N CYS A 37 -10.85 -14.06 12.89
CA CYS A 37 -9.63 -14.63 13.47
C CYS A 37 -8.37 -13.84 13.12
N ASN A 38 -8.43 -12.91 12.16
CA ASN A 38 -7.27 -12.13 11.71
C ASN A 38 -7.68 -10.74 11.22
N GLY A 39 -6.73 -9.79 11.28
CA GLY A 39 -6.89 -8.43 10.81
C GLY A 39 -7.31 -7.44 11.89
N VAL A 40 -7.38 -6.17 11.50
CA VAL A 40 -7.82 -5.06 12.36
C VAL A 40 -9.22 -4.60 11.98
N LYS A 41 -9.95 -4.03 12.93
CA LYS A 41 -11.31 -3.53 12.68
C LYS A 41 -11.28 -2.37 11.69
N GLN A 42 -11.87 -2.56 10.53
CA GLN A 42 -12.00 -1.51 9.52
C GLN A 42 -12.80 -0.33 10.07
N GLY A 43 -12.26 0.89 9.92
CA GLY A 43 -12.89 2.11 10.43
C GLY A 43 -12.66 2.41 11.92
N ALA A 44 -11.97 1.56 12.68
CA ALA A 44 -11.62 1.88 14.07
C ALA A 44 -10.40 2.80 14.14
N ILE A 45 -10.44 3.79 15.03
CA ILE A 45 -9.38 4.82 15.19
C ILE A 45 -8.00 4.21 15.46
N ILE A 46 -7.93 3.11 16.21
CA ILE A 46 -6.67 2.45 16.58
C ILE A 46 -6.12 1.53 15.48
N SER A 47 -6.93 1.13 14.51
CA SER A 47 -6.56 0.15 13.49
C SER A 47 -5.35 0.53 12.63
N PRO A 48 -5.20 1.79 12.17
CA PRO A 48 -4.01 2.20 11.43
C PRO A 48 -2.73 2.05 12.26
N VAL A 49 -2.78 2.40 13.56
CA VAL A 49 -1.62 2.27 14.45
C VAL A 49 -1.25 0.80 14.67
N LEU A 50 -2.23 -0.07 14.89
CA LEU A 50 -1.99 -1.50 15.07
C LEU A 50 -1.45 -2.13 13.78
N PHE A 51 -1.96 -1.72 12.63
CA PHE A 51 -1.45 -2.18 11.34
C PHE A 51 0.01 -1.76 11.12
N CYS A 52 0.36 -0.51 11.40
CA CYS A 52 1.76 -0.05 11.35
C CYS A 52 2.67 -0.87 12.28
N ILE A 53 2.20 -1.19 13.50
CA ILE A 53 2.96 -2.02 14.45
C ILE A 53 3.16 -3.44 13.87
N TYR A 54 2.15 -3.96 13.22
CA TYR A 54 2.17 -5.29 12.61
C TYR A 54 3.18 -5.37 11.46
N VAL A 55 3.18 -4.39 10.55
CA VAL A 55 4.06 -4.36 9.37
C VAL A 55 5.51 -3.96 9.74
N ASP A 56 5.73 -3.30 10.87
CA ASP A 56 7.05 -2.81 11.31
C ASP A 56 8.12 -3.92 11.37
N ASP A 57 7.76 -5.15 11.74
CA ASP A 57 8.69 -6.28 11.76
C ASP A 57 9.14 -6.66 10.34
N LEU A 58 8.26 -6.63 9.35
CA LEU A 58 8.62 -6.82 7.95
C LEU A 58 9.64 -5.77 7.48
N LEU A 59 9.38 -4.49 7.80
CA LEU A 59 10.28 -3.40 7.41
C LEU A 59 11.66 -3.56 8.08
N HIS A 60 11.70 -4.01 9.34
CA HIS A 60 12.94 -4.34 10.03
C HIS A 60 13.70 -5.49 9.36
N ARG A 61 13.03 -6.58 8.97
CA ARG A 61 13.64 -7.72 8.27
C ARG A 61 14.22 -7.30 6.93
N LEU A 62 13.48 -6.53 6.14
CA LEU A 62 13.94 -5.99 4.85
C LEU A 62 15.18 -5.11 5.02
N ARG A 63 15.19 -4.24 6.03
CA ARG A 63 16.34 -3.39 6.33
C ARG A 63 17.54 -4.19 6.83
N ALA A 64 17.31 -5.17 7.71
CA ALA A 64 18.37 -6.02 8.28
C ALA A 64 19.04 -6.92 7.24
N ALA A 65 18.32 -7.31 6.19
CA ALA A 65 18.86 -8.07 5.08
C ALA A 65 19.91 -7.29 4.27
N ASN A 66 19.98 -5.97 4.46
CA ASN A 66 20.94 -5.08 3.80
C ASN A 66 20.92 -5.17 2.25
N VAL A 67 19.75 -5.49 1.70
CA VAL A 67 19.48 -5.52 0.25
C VAL A 67 18.45 -4.44 -0.10
N GLY A 68 18.50 -3.92 -1.32
CA GLY A 68 17.65 -2.84 -1.77
C GLY A 68 18.43 -1.56 -2.05
N CYS A 69 17.73 -0.46 -2.30
CA CYS A 69 18.35 0.83 -2.60
C CYS A 69 18.74 1.59 -1.34
N PHE A 70 19.82 2.37 -1.46
CA PHE A 70 20.31 3.30 -0.43
C PHE A 70 20.52 4.69 -1.04
N ILE A 71 20.24 5.71 -0.24
CA ILE A 71 20.58 7.12 -0.55
C ILE A 71 21.61 7.55 0.49
N GLY A 72 22.90 7.53 0.12
CA GLY A 72 23.97 7.63 1.10
C GLY A 72 23.90 6.48 2.12
N ASN A 73 23.77 6.81 3.39
CA ASN A 73 23.63 5.81 4.47
C ASN A 73 22.17 5.52 4.85
N ILE A 74 21.22 6.11 4.15
CA ILE A 74 19.80 5.94 4.44
C ILE A 74 19.26 4.80 3.58
N TYR A 75 18.66 3.79 4.23
CA TYR A 75 17.98 2.71 3.53
C TYR A 75 16.68 3.22 2.92
N ALA A 76 16.57 3.12 1.60
CA ALA A 76 15.40 3.47 0.81
C ALA A 76 14.81 2.25 0.08
N GLY A 77 15.25 1.03 0.43
CA GLY A 77 14.85 -0.20 -0.25
C GLY A 77 13.38 -0.57 -0.02
N CYS A 78 12.76 -0.13 1.07
CA CYS A 78 11.32 -0.31 1.27
C CYS A 78 10.67 0.92 1.89
N MET A 79 9.45 1.20 1.43
CA MET A 79 8.58 2.25 1.95
C MET A 79 7.19 1.66 2.13
N ALA A 80 6.57 1.94 3.27
CA ALA A 80 5.21 1.53 3.57
C ALA A 80 4.32 2.75 3.80
N TYR A 81 3.14 2.74 3.23
CA TYR A 81 2.09 3.70 3.49
C TYR A 81 0.77 2.94 3.64
N ALA A 82 0.26 2.91 4.87
CA ALA A 82 -0.83 2.02 5.24
C ALA A 82 -0.54 0.58 4.77
N GLU A 83 -1.43 -0.01 3.96
CA GLU A 83 -1.28 -1.35 3.38
C GLU A 83 -0.38 -1.42 2.13
N ASP A 84 -0.01 -0.28 1.55
CA ASP A 84 0.82 -0.24 0.35
C ASP A 84 2.30 -0.35 0.71
N LEU A 85 2.97 -1.36 0.18
CA LEU A 85 4.40 -1.59 0.34
C LEU A 85 5.10 -1.39 -1.00
N THR A 86 6.06 -0.46 -1.03
CA THR A 86 6.92 -0.23 -2.19
C THR A 86 8.30 -0.78 -1.92
N LEU A 87 8.81 -1.62 -2.81
CA LEU A 87 10.15 -2.18 -2.76
C LEU A 87 11.01 -1.57 -3.86
N LEU A 88 12.20 -1.12 -3.51
CA LEU A 88 13.20 -0.55 -4.43
C LEU A 88 14.49 -1.36 -4.37
N ALA A 89 14.88 -1.93 -5.49
CA ALA A 89 16.09 -2.75 -5.58
C ALA A 89 16.95 -2.36 -6.80
N PRO A 90 18.27 -2.33 -6.65
CA PRO A 90 19.18 -1.98 -7.74
C PRO A 90 19.41 -3.14 -8.73
N SER A 91 18.94 -4.35 -8.40
CA SER A 91 19.12 -5.54 -9.24
C SER A 91 17.96 -6.53 -9.07
N ALA A 92 17.76 -7.39 -10.06
CA ALA A 92 16.80 -8.47 -10.01
C ALA A 92 17.08 -9.48 -8.87
N HIS A 93 18.36 -9.71 -8.56
CA HIS A 93 18.75 -10.58 -7.46
C HIS A 93 18.29 -9.99 -6.11
N ALA A 94 18.60 -8.72 -5.87
CA ALA A 94 18.15 -8.03 -4.65
C ALA A 94 16.64 -8.02 -4.52
N MET A 95 15.89 -7.76 -5.60
CA MET A 95 14.42 -7.81 -5.61
C MET A 95 13.89 -9.20 -5.23
N ARG A 96 14.49 -10.28 -5.73
CA ARG A 96 14.08 -11.65 -5.38
C ARG A 96 14.27 -11.93 -3.88
N ILE A 97 15.40 -11.49 -3.31
CA ILE A 97 15.62 -11.63 -1.85
C ILE A 97 14.56 -10.87 -1.07
N MET A 98 14.25 -9.63 -1.46
CA MET A 98 13.23 -8.82 -0.78
C MET A 98 11.84 -9.45 -0.88
N LEU A 99 11.46 -9.97 -2.06
CA LEU A 99 10.19 -10.68 -2.25
C LEU A 99 10.12 -11.98 -1.44
N GLN A 100 11.26 -12.70 -1.31
CA GLN A 100 11.32 -13.90 -0.47
C GLN A 100 11.06 -13.54 1.01
N ILE A 101 11.68 -12.48 1.52
CA ILE A 101 11.43 -11.99 2.89
C ILE A 101 9.94 -11.64 3.09
N CYS A 102 9.31 -10.99 2.10
CA CYS A 102 7.88 -10.70 2.13
C CYS A 102 7.03 -11.98 2.17
N SER A 103 7.36 -12.98 1.33
CA SER A 103 6.64 -14.27 1.30
C SER A 103 6.79 -15.05 2.61
N ASP A 104 7.99 -15.07 3.19
CA ASP A 104 8.24 -15.76 4.47
C ASP A 104 7.47 -15.08 5.61
N TYR A 105 7.47 -13.74 5.63
CA TYR A 105 6.68 -12.96 6.56
C TYR A 105 5.18 -13.21 6.39
N ALA A 106 4.69 -13.26 5.15
CA ALA A 106 3.29 -13.52 4.84
C ALA A 106 2.81 -14.87 5.39
N LYS A 107 3.64 -15.91 5.24
CA LYS A 107 3.36 -17.26 5.78
C LYS A 107 3.36 -17.27 7.31
N GLU A 108 4.34 -16.63 7.94
CA GLU A 108 4.48 -16.59 9.40
C GLU A 108 3.31 -15.85 10.08
N TYR A 109 2.90 -14.73 9.50
CA TYR A 109 1.88 -13.85 10.08
C TYR A 109 0.48 -14.01 9.48
N SER A 110 0.28 -15.00 8.60
CA SER A 110 -1.00 -15.23 7.91
C SER A 110 -1.51 -13.98 7.17
N VAL A 111 -0.58 -13.26 6.51
CA VAL A 111 -0.86 -12.13 5.62
C VAL A 111 -0.85 -12.63 4.19
N SER A 112 -1.62 -12.01 3.31
CA SER A 112 -1.59 -12.30 1.88
C SER A 112 -1.32 -11.03 1.10
N PHE A 113 -0.26 -11.04 0.29
CA PHE A 113 -0.01 -9.98 -0.68
C PHE A 113 -0.84 -10.23 -1.95
N ASN A 114 -1.52 -9.20 -2.42
CA ASN A 114 -2.34 -9.33 -3.62
C ASN A 114 -1.51 -9.19 -4.89
N ALA A 115 -1.06 -10.31 -5.46
CA ALA A 115 -0.25 -10.34 -6.69
C ALA A 115 -0.94 -9.64 -7.88
N LYS A 116 -2.27 -9.70 -8.01
CA LYS A 116 -3.01 -9.05 -9.10
C LYS A 116 -2.95 -7.52 -9.02
N LYS A 117 -2.93 -6.98 -7.78
CA LYS A 117 -2.79 -5.54 -7.53
C LYS A 117 -1.32 -5.09 -7.48
N SER A 118 -0.39 -6.00 -7.21
CA SER A 118 1.04 -5.70 -7.20
C SER A 118 1.56 -5.54 -8.61
N LYS A 119 2.38 -4.52 -8.83
CA LYS A 119 2.96 -4.20 -10.14
C LYS A 119 4.47 -4.01 -10.02
N CYS A 120 5.17 -4.34 -11.08
CA CYS A 120 6.60 -4.13 -11.19
C CYS A 120 6.88 -3.04 -12.24
N MET A 121 7.82 -2.15 -11.94
CA MET A 121 8.29 -1.13 -12.87
C MET A 121 9.81 -1.24 -12.98
N LEU A 122 10.33 -1.25 -14.19
CA LEU A 122 11.77 -1.28 -14.44
C LEU A 122 12.22 0.12 -14.91
N PHE A 123 13.00 0.78 -14.08
CA PHE A 123 13.63 2.05 -14.41
C PHE A 123 15.02 1.79 -14.99
N THR A 124 15.25 2.17 -16.25
CA THR A 124 16.54 1.96 -16.92
C THR A 124 17.21 3.30 -17.17
N PRO A 125 18.53 3.41 -16.93
CA PRO A 125 19.28 4.60 -17.33
C PRO A 125 19.40 4.62 -18.86
N GLY A 126 18.91 5.68 -19.51
CA GLY A 126 18.97 5.86 -20.96
C GLY A 126 17.77 5.28 -21.73
N ARG A 127 17.88 5.20 -23.06
CA ARG A 127 16.81 4.70 -23.92
C ARG A 127 16.57 3.21 -23.69
N ALA A 128 15.34 2.84 -23.45
CA ALA A 128 14.83 1.52 -23.05
C ALA A 128 15.16 0.33 -24.00
N SER A 129 15.86 0.55 -25.12
CA SER A 129 16.08 -0.44 -26.17
C SER A 129 17.16 -1.51 -25.89
N SER A 130 17.88 -1.44 -24.77
CA SER A 130 19.02 -2.32 -24.51
C SER A 130 18.82 -3.42 -23.46
N TYR A 131 17.62 -3.57 -22.90
CA TYR A 131 17.33 -4.63 -21.93
C TYR A 131 16.37 -5.68 -22.52
N PRO A 132 16.90 -6.73 -23.16
CA PRO A 132 16.08 -7.69 -23.92
C PRO A 132 15.26 -8.65 -23.06
N LEU A 133 15.55 -8.78 -21.77
CA LEU A 133 14.88 -9.72 -20.88
C LEU A 133 14.47 -9.04 -19.56
N ARG A 134 13.16 -8.90 -19.36
CA ARG A 134 12.60 -8.52 -18.06
C ARG A 134 12.61 -9.74 -17.14
N PRO A 135 13.29 -9.72 -15.98
CA PRO A 135 13.30 -10.84 -15.05
C PRO A 135 11.90 -11.06 -14.48
N LEU A 136 11.47 -12.31 -14.39
CA LEU A 136 10.18 -12.63 -13.75
C LEU A 136 10.33 -12.54 -12.23
N PHE A 137 9.31 -11.94 -11.61
CA PHE A 137 9.14 -11.87 -10.16
C PHE A 137 7.82 -12.50 -9.77
N TYR A 138 7.79 -13.11 -8.59
CA TYR A 138 6.66 -13.85 -8.08
C TYR A 138 6.31 -13.36 -6.67
N ILE A 139 5.00 -13.31 -6.39
CA ILE A 139 4.47 -13.24 -5.02
C ILE A 139 3.66 -14.51 -4.85
N ASP A 140 4.06 -15.33 -3.89
CA ASP A 140 3.65 -16.73 -3.81
C ASP A 140 3.91 -17.40 -5.18
N ASP A 141 2.98 -18.08 -5.79
CA ASP A 141 3.15 -18.72 -7.11
C ASP A 141 2.67 -17.82 -8.28
N ASN A 142 2.33 -16.56 -8.01
CA ASN A 142 1.78 -15.65 -9.01
C ASN A 142 2.83 -14.69 -9.55
N VAL A 143 2.90 -14.57 -10.88
CA VAL A 143 3.80 -13.62 -11.55
C VAL A 143 3.31 -12.19 -11.32
N ILE A 144 4.24 -11.30 -10.98
CA ILE A 144 3.97 -9.86 -10.88
C ILE A 144 4.05 -9.26 -12.27
N GLU A 145 3.01 -8.55 -12.68
CA GLU A 145 2.92 -7.89 -13.97
C GLU A 145 3.85 -6.67 -14.06
N TYR A 146 4.55 -6.52 -15.18
CA TYR A 146 5.28 -5.32 -15.51
C TYR A 146 4.38 -4.26 -16.13
N VAL A 147 4.49 -3.03 -15.60
CA VAL A 147 3.78 -1.87 -16.12
C VAL A 147 4.74 -0.72 -16.41
N GLU A 148 4.39 0.14 -17.35
CA GLU A 148 5.16 1.34 -17.68
C GLU A 148 4.66 2.57 -16.94
N SER A 149 3.43 2.51 -16.45
CA SER A 149 2.78 3.57 -15.68
C SER A 149 1.85 2.96 -14.65
N TRP A 150 1.86 3.51 -13.44
CA TRP A 150 1.01 3.04 -12.34
C TRP A 150 0.60 4.17 -11.41
N PRO A 151 -0.70 4.26 -11.04
CA PRO A 151 -1.14 5.21 -10.02
C PRO A 151 -0.70 4.72 -8.63
N HIS A 152 0.04 5.56 -7.90
CA HIS A 152 0.50 5.28 -6.55
C HIS A 152 0.38 6.52 -5.67
N LEU A 153 -0.34 6.42 -4.55
CA LEU A 153 -0.56 7.51 -3.59
C LEU A 153 -1.01 8.82 -4.23
N GLY A 154 -1.94 8.73 -5.19
CA GLY A 154 -2.48 9.90 -5.89
C GLY A 154 -1.57 10.50 -6.97
N ASN A 155 -0.40 9.90 -7.22
CA ASN A 155 0.50 10.28 -8.32
C ASN A 155 0.52 9.17 -9.38
N ILE A 156 0.85 9.53 -10.62
CA ILE A 156 1.10 8.58 -11.70
C ILE A 156 2.60 8.43 -11.85
N LEU A 157 3.13 7.26 -11.47
CA LEU A 157 4.52 6.92 -11.70
C LEU A 157 4.69 6.41 -13.12
N ASN A 158 5.76 6.85 -13.80
CA ASN A 158 6.10 6.40 -15.15
C ASN A 158 7.57 5.97 -15.22
N VAL A 159 7.87 4.94 -15.99
CA VAL A 159 9.26 4.47 -16.20
C VAL A 159 10.13 5.50 -16.90
N ASN A 160 9.54 6.42 -17.69
CA ASN A 160 10.25 7.54 -18.33
C ASN A 160 10.47 8.74 -17.41
N GLN A 161 10.06 8.66 -16.13
CA GLN A 161 10.20 9.70 -15.12
C GLN A 161 9.57 11.06 -15.51
N SER A 162 8.53 11.04 -16.34
CA SER A 162 7.81 12.22 -16.78
C SER A 162 6.60 12.52 -15.89
N ASP A 163 6.48 13.75 -15.42
CA ASP A 163 5.34 14.22 -14.62
C ASP A 163 4.13 14.62 -15.48
N ALA A 164 4.25 14.62 -16.82
CA ALA A 164 3.21 15.13 -17.72
C ALA A 164 1.85 14.45 -17.50
N ALA A 165 1.82 13.12 -17.35
CA ALA A 165 0.58 12.36 -17.10
C ALA A 165 -0.01 12.71 -15.72
N CYS A 166 0.83 12.89 -14.70
CA CYS A 166 0.40 13.27 -13.35
C CYS A 166 -0.20 14.69 -13.36
N ILE A 167 0.46 15.63 -14.00
CA ILE A 167 0.00 17.02 -14.13
C ILE A 167 -1.36 17.06 -14.85
N LEU A 168 -1.48 16.37 -15.99
CA LEU A 168 -2.71 16.31 -16.76
C LEU A 168 -3.87 15.71 -15.93
N ASN A 169 -3.62 14.62 -15.23
CA ASN A 169 -4.62 13.98 -14.38
C ASN A 169 -5.09 14.93 -13.25
N ARG A 170 -4.16 15.59 -12.55
CA ARG A 170 -4.49 16.54 -11.47
C ARG A 170 -5.25 17.76 -12.01
N ARG A 171 -4.87 18.26 -13.21
CA ARG A 171 -5.61 19.33 -13.87
C ARG A 171 -7.06 18.92 -14.16
N ASN A 172 -7.27 17.72 -14.70
CA ASN A 172 -8.62 17.24 -15.02
C ASN A 172 -9.49 17.09 -13.77
N ILE A 173 -8.91 16.55 -12.68
CA ILE A 173 -9.60 16.45 -11.37
C ILE A 173 -9.97 17.84 -10.87
N MET A 174 -9.05 18.79 -10.90
CA MET A 174 -9.29 20.17 -10.46
C MET A 174 -10.40 20.84 -11.27
N VAL A 175 -10.39 20.69 -12.60
CA VAL A 175 -11.45 21.21 -13.48
C VAL A 175 -12.81 20.60 -13.13
N GLY A 176 -12.86 19.29 -12.88
CA GLY A 176 -14.07 18.62 -12.42
C GLY A 176 -14.59 19.22 -11.11
N GLN A 177 -13.73 19.35 -10.10
CA GLN A 177 -14.09 19.93 -8.81
C GLN A 177 -14.56 21.40 -8.94
N ILE A 178 -13.91 22.21 -9.77
CA ILE A 178 -14.34 23.59 -10.03
C ILE A 178 -15.74 23.60 -10.66
N ASN A 179 -16.00 22.74 -11.64
CA ASN A 179 -17.31 22.64 -12.27
C ASN A 179 -18.39 22.22 -11.26
N ASP A 180 -18.09 21.27 -10.37
CA ASP A 180 -19.01 20.88 -9.31
C ASP A 180 -19.33 22.06 -8.38
N VAL A 181 -18.32 22.82 -7.95
CA VAL A 181 -18.53 24.04 -7.16
C VAL A 181 -19.37 25.06 -7.91
N ILE A 182 -19.08 25.31 -9.19
CA ILE A 182 -19.87 26.25 -10.01
C ILE A 182 -21.31 25.77 -10.14
N CYS A 183 -21.54 24.47 -10.35
CA CYS A 183 -22.89 23.90 -10.43
C CYS A 183 -23.67 24.08 -9.12
N TYR A 184 -23.03 23.89 -7.97
CA TYR A 184 -23.63 24.07 -6.66
C TYR A 184 -23.95 25.53 -6.36
N PHE A 185 -22.98 26.41 -6.55
CA PHE A 185 -23.08 27.83 -6.19
C PHE A 185 -23.60 28.72 -7.33
N GLY A 186 -23.62 28.23 -8.57
CA GLY A 186 -24.12 28.96 -9.73
C GLY A 186 -25.58 29.38 -9.64
N LYS A 187 -26.37 28.65 -8.85
CA LYS A 187 -27.81 28.91 -8.61
C LYS A 187 -28.10 29.78 -7.39
N LEU A 188 -27.08 30.17 -6.63
CA LEU A 188 -27.25 31.02 -5.46
C LEU A 188 -27.53 32.48 -5.86
N ASP A 189 -28.28 33.18 -4.99
CA ASP A 189 -28.54 34.62 -5.11
C ASP A 189 -27.22 35.40 -5.24
N PRO A 190 -27.15 36.42 -6.11
CA PRO A 190 -25.97 37.28 -6.26
C PRO A 190 -25.42 37.87 -4.95
N ILE A 191 -26.29 38.07 -3.95
CA ILE A 191 -25.89 38.56 -2.61
C ILE A 191 -25.04 37.55 -1.85
N VAL A 192 -25.21 36.23 -2.12
CA VAL A 192 -24.48 35.15 -1.44
C VAL A 192 -23.18 34.80 -2.19
N LYS A 193 -23.00 35.31 -3.42
CA LYS A 193 -21.79 35.08 -4.26
C LYS A 193 -20.63 36.06 -3.99
N ASN A 194 -20.90 37.15 -3.25
CA ASN A 194 -19.91 38.11 -2.79
C ASN A 194 -19.56 37.85 -1.33
#